data_139a4ae159a2032c3bc262430b251b6a
#
_entry.id   139a4ae159a2032c3bc262430b251b6a
#
_cell.length_a   1.000
_cell.length_b   1.000
_cell.length_c   1.000
_cell.angle_alpha   90.00
_cell.angle_beta   90.00
_cell.angle_gamma   90.00
#
_symmetry.space_group_name_H-M   'P 1'
#
loop_
_entity.id
_entity.type
_entity.pdbx_description
1 polymer ?
#
loop_
_entity_poly.entity_id
_entity_poly.type
_entity_poly.pdbx_seq_one_letter_code
_entity_poly.pdbx_strand_id
1 'polypeptide(L)'
;MGGFFVGDVGGILKVRLDKLLFERGLAASRERAQALILAGKVLVDGQKISKAGTGIESDAEIRLLGDDLKYVSRGGLKLEKALEHWQIDVCEKVCLDVGTSTGGFTDCLLQREASKVIAVDTGHGQIDFRLRQDSRVRLLEKTNARYLTPQQLGETVDFIAMDLSFISATLVLPAVISSAFPQSDSERNGRQIVVLVKPQFEAGREHVGKGGIVRHEEAQKAAVEKVRAALVAQGFDHTDVTESPILGAEGNREFLLYGKF
;
A
#
# COMPACT_ATOMS: atom_id res chain seq x y z
N MET A 1 64.96 -29.37 -15.78
CA MET A 1 64.41 -28.20 -15.12
C MET A 1 62.96 -28.08 -15.55
N GLY A 2 62.03 -28.60 -14.74
CA GLY A 2 60.62 -28.57 -15.00
C GLY A 2 59.96 -27.40 -14.27
N GLY A 3 59.39 -26.47 -15.03
CA GLY A 3 58.60 -25.40 -14.48
C GLY A 3 57.16 -25.88 -14.33
N PHE A 4 56.66 -26.00 -13.11
CA PHE A 4 55.27 -26.21 -12.80
C PHE A 4 54.53 -24.89 -12.98
N PHE A 5 53.67 -24.82 -14.01
CA PHE A 5 52.61 -23.78 -14.07
C PHE A 5 51.51 -24.19 -13.10
N VAL A 6 51.39 -23.51 -12.01
CA VAL A 6 50.23 -23.54 -11.15
C VAL A 6 49.17 -22.65 -11.80
N GLY A 7 48.18 -23.27 -12.46
CA GLY A 7 46.99 -22.56 -12.93
C GLY A 7 46.16 -22.09 -11.72
N ASP A 8 46.02 -20.79 -11.59
CA ASP A 8 45.10 -20.15 -10.67
C ASP A 8 43.66 -20.50 -11.08
N VAL A 9 43.06 -21.47 -10.40
CA VAL A 9 41.63 -21.79 -10.57
C VAL A 9 40.88 -20.77 -9.73
N GLY A 10 40.66 -19.58 -10.32
CA GLY A 10 39.80 -18.58 -9.74
C GLY A 10 38.41 -19.16 -9.54
N GLY A 11 38.13 -19.65 -8.35
CA GLY A 11 36.80 -20.14 -7.98
C GLY A 11 35.78 -18.98 -8.08
N ILE A 12 34.86 -19.06 -9.03
CA ILE A 12 33.80 -18.08 -9.19
C ILE A 12 33.00 -18.05 -7.89
N LEU A 13 32.95 -16.91 -7.24
CA LEU A 13 32.25 -16.72 -5.97
C LEU A 13 30.74 -16.83 -6.21
N LYS A 14 30.14 -17.90 -5.69
CA LYS A 14 28.67 -18.04 -5.71
C LYS A 14 28.03 -17.22 -4.60
N VAL A 15 27.12 -16.35 -4.98
CA VAL A 15 26.34 -15.51 -4.08
C VAL A 15 24.88 -15.97 -4.08
N ARG A 16 24.20 -15.90 -2.95
CA ARG A 16 22.78 -16.22 -2.89
C ARG A 16 21.99 -15.28 -3.81
N LEU A 17 21.03 -15.83 -4.56
CA LEU A 17 20.25 -15.07 -5.54
C LEU A 17 19.46 -13.93 -4.91
N ASP A 18 18.85 -14.15 -3.72
CA ASP A 18 18.11 -13.10 -3.00
C ASP A 18 19.02 -11.91 -2.59
N LYS A 19 20.25 -12.23 -2.21
CA LYS A 19 21.27 -11.21 -1.87
C LYS A 19 21.76 -10.47 -3.12
N LEU A 20 22.06 -11.22 -4.19
CA LEU A 20 22.55 -10.66 -5.45
C LEU A 20 21.53 -9.71 -6.11
N LEU A 21 20.24 -10.07 -6.09
CA LEU A 21 19.16 -9.19 -6.57
C LEU A 21 19.12 -7.86 -5.82
N PHE A 22 19.25 -7.90 -4.50
CA PHE A 22 19.28 -6.70 -3.67
C PHE A 22 20.55 -5.86 -3.94
N GLU A 23 21.73 -6.48 -3.94
CA GLU A 23 23.00 -5.79 -4.16
C GLU A 23 23.13 -5.14 -5.54
N ARG A 24 22.47 -5.72 -6.56
CA ARG A 24 22.40 -5.16 -7.91
C ARG A 24 21.27 -4.13 -8.11
N GLY A 25 20.51 -3.81 -7.05
CA GLY A 25 19.37 -2.87 -7.13
C GLY A 25 18.18 -3.40 -7.93
N LEU A 26 18.13 -4.71 -8.23
CA LEU A 26 17.02 -5.36 -8.94
C LEU A 26 15.84 -5.68 -8.03
N ALA A 27 15.98 -5.53 -6.73
CA ALA A 27 14.92 -5.62 -5.75
C ALA A 27 15.19 -4.64 -4.61
N ALA A 28 14.13 -4.01 -4.10
CA ALA A 28 14.22 -2.97 -3.08
C ALA A 28 14.65 -3.50 -1.69
N SER A 29 14.44 -4.80 -1.42
CA SER A 29 14.90 -5.49 -0.22
C SER A 29 15.15 -6.97 -0.52
N ARG A 30 15.77 -7.69 0.42
CA ARG A 30 15.97 -9.15 0.30
C ARG A 30 14.63 -9.91 0.36
N GLU A 31 13.69 -9.46 1.16
CA GLU A 31 12.33 -10.01 1.25
C GLU A 31 11.61 -9.84 -0.09
N ARG A 32 11.76 -8.68 -0.73
CA ARG A 32 11.22 -8.44 -2.07
C ARG A 32 11.88 -9.34 -3.12
N ALA A 33 13.19 -9.51 -3.07
CA ALA A 33 13.91 -10.43 -3.93
C ALA A 33 13.39 -11.87 -3.77
N GLN A 34 13.17 -12.33 -2.55
CA GLN A 34 12.60 -13.65 -2.27
C GLN A 34 11.19 -13.79 -2.86
N ALA A 35 10.34 -12.78 -2.71
CA ALA A 35 8.99 -12.77 -3.28
C ALA A 35 9.02 -12.85 -4.81
N LEU A 36 9.90 -12.11 -5.48
CA LEU A 36 10.08 -12.17 -6.94
C LEU A 36 10.55 -13.56 -7.42
N ILE A 37 11.49 -14.16 -6.69
CA ILE A 37 12.00 -15.50 -6.99
C ILE A 37 10.89 -16.55 -6.82
N LEU A 38 10.16 -16.52 -5.71
CA LEU A 38 9.04 -17.44 -5.44
C LEU A 38 7.90 -17.28 -6.43
N ALA A 39 7.63 -16.05 -6.87
CA ALA A 39 6.65 -15.77 -7.93
C ALA A 39 7.14 -16.20 -9.32
N GLY A 40 8.38 -16.72 -9.43
CA GLY A 40 8.98 -17.16 -10.67
C GLY A 40 9.22 -16.02 -11.67
N LYS A 41 9.43 -14.81 -11.18
CA LYS A 41 9.73 -13.62 -11.99
C LYS A 41 11.22 -13.39 -12.24
N VAL A 42 12.10 -14.29 -11.82
CA VAL A 42 13.55 -14.15 -11.95
C VAL A 42 14.09 -15.19 -12.91
N LEU A 43 14.78 -14.73 -13.95
CA LEU A 43 15.61 -15.55 -14.82
C LEU A 43 17.08 -15.29 -14.48
N VAL A 44 17.85 -16.37 -14.43
CA VAL A 44 19.32 -16.34 -14.34
C VAL A 44 19.84 -17.11 -15.53
N ASP A 45 20.65 -16.48 -16.36
CA ASP A 45 21.16 -17.04 -17.61
C ASP A 45 20.06 -17.69 -18.46
N GLY A 46 18.90 -17.00 -18.55
CA GLY A 46 17.74 -17.45 -19.29
C GLY A 46 16.88 -18.52 -18.60
N GLN A 47 17.30 -19.07 -17.45
CA GLN A 47 16.57 -20.10 -16.71
C GLN A 47 15.81 -19.54 -15.51
N LYS A 48 14.57 -20.03 -15.34
CA LYS A 48 13.71 -19.62 -14.20
C LYS A 48 14.20 -20.26 -12.90
N ILE A 49 14.52 -19.43 -11.91
CA ILE A 49 14.93 -19.90 -10.59
C ILE A 49 13.79 -19.66 -9.60
N SER A 50 13.44 -20.68 -8.79
CA SER A 50 12.35 -20.63 -7.80
C SER A 50 12.82 -20.70 -6.34
N LYS A 51 14.12 -20.86 -6.10
CA LYS A 51 14.67 -20.94 -4.73
C LYS A 51 15.56 -19.73 -4.45
N ALA A 52 15.15 -18.90 -3.49
CA ALA A 52 15.83 -17.66 -3.11
C ALA A 52 17.29 -17.87 -2.65
N GLY A 53 17.56 -18.99 -2.00
CA GLY A 53 18.90 -19.35 -1.51
C GLY A 53 19.83 -19.96 -2.56
N THR A 54 19.42 -20.07 -3.82
CA THR A 54 20.27 -20.65 -4.88
C THR A 54 21.56 -19.84 -5.02
N GLY A 55 22.71 -20.53 -4.99
CA GLY A 55 24.03 -19.90 -5.22
C GLY A 55 24.23 -19.66 -6.72
N ILE A 56 24.35 -18.40 -7.10
CA ILE A 56 24.53 -17.91 -8.47
C ILE A 56 25.91 -17.27 -8.61
N GLU A 57 26.51 -17.38 -9.76
CA GLU A 57 27.77 -16.67 -10.06
C GLU A 57 27.59 -15.17 -9.98
N SER A 58 28.56 -14.47 -9.39
CA SER A 58 28.43 -13.04 -9.11
C SER A 58 28.28 -12.17 -10.36
N ASP A 59 28.60 -12.66 -11.53
CA ASP A 59 28.50 -12.02 -12.84
C ASP A 59 27.36 -12.58 -13.73
N ALA A 60 26.61 -13.58 -13.26
CA ALA A 60 25.49 -14.17 -13.99
C ALA A 60 24.50 -13.11 -14.50
N GLU A 61 23.95 -13.32 -15.69
CA GLU A 61 22.91 -12.45 -16.26
C GLU A 61 21.59 -12.67 -15.51
N ILE A 62 21.11 -11.62 -14.83
CA ILE A 62 19.84 -11.67 -14.14
C ILE A 62 18.82 -10.79 -14.87
N ARG A 63 17.68 -11.39 -15.21
CA ARG A 63 16.57 -10.70 -15.84
C ARG A 63 15.29 -10.90 -15.02
N LEU A 64 14.58 -9.80 -14.75
CA LEU A 64 13.26 -9.86 -14.17
C LEU A 64 12.20 -10.04 -15.25
N LEU A 65 11.22 -10.92 -15.02
CA LEU A 65 10.08 -11.13 -15.89
C LEU A 65 8.92 -10.22 -15.47
N GLY A 66 8.48 -9.39 -16.39
CA GLY A 66 7.41 -8.39 -16.19
C GLY A 66 7.93 -7.12 -15.51
N ASP A 67 7.12 -6.07 -15.58
CA ASP A 67 7.41 -4.81 -14.92
C ASP A 67 7.45 -5.00 -13.41
N ASP A 68 8.39 -4.35 -12.74
CA ASP A 68 8.36 -4.26 -11.29
C ASP A 68 7.09 -3.52 -10.86
N LEU A 69 6.61 -3.79 -9.65
CA LEU A 69 5.44 -3.05 -9.18
C LEU A 69 5.77 -1.55 -9.19
N LYS A 70 4.89 -0.77 -9.80
CA LYS A 70 5.00 0.71 -9.82
C LYS A 70 5.15 1.28 -8.40
N TYR A 71 4.51 0.62 -7.43
CA TYR A 71 4.51 0.98 -6.01
C TYR A 71 5.06 -0.17 -5.17
N VAL A 72 5.46 0.10 -3.93
CA VAL A 72 5.96 -0.90 -2.98
C VAL A 72 4.99 -2.06 -2.75
N SER A 73 3.70 -1.85 -3.03
CA SER A 73 2.69 -2.91 -3.03
C SER A 73 1.56 -2.60 -4.02
N ARG A 74 0.73 -3.63 -4.33
CA ARG A 74 -0.46 -3.49 -5.19
C ARG A 74 -1.47 -2.45 -4.69
N GLY A 75 -1.44 -2.12 -3.39
CA GLY A 75 -2.28 -1.08 -2.80
C GLY A 75 -2.16 0.26 -3.53
N GLY A 76 -0.95 0.66 -3.93
CA GLY A 76 -0.72 1.90 -4.65
C GLY A 76 -1.54 2.05 -5.93
N LEU A 77 -1.78 0.96 -6.67
CA LEU A 77 -2.62 0.96 -7.88
C LEU A 77 -4.09 1.31 -7.58
N LYS A 78 -4.58 0.97 -6.37
CA LYS A 78 -5.94 1.30 -5.95
C LYS A 78 -6.08 2.81 -5.73
N LEU A 79 -5.15 3.39 -4.97
CA LEU A 79 -5.17 4.84 -4.75
C LEU A 79 -4.92 5.62 -6.03
N GLU A 80 -3.99 5.18 -6.86
CA GLU A 80 -3.75 5.78 -8.18
C GLU A 80 -5.04 5.88 -8.99
N LYS A 81 -5.81 4.78 -9.08
CA LYS A 81 -7.11 4.77 -9.76
C LYS A 81 -8.06 5.83 -9.21
N ALA A 82 -8.12 6.00 -7.88
CA ALA A 82 -8.95 7.01 -7.25
C ALA A 82 -8.50 8.43 -7.62
N LEU A 83 -7.20 8.72 -7.48
CA LEU A 83 -6.63 10.04 -7.77
C LEU A 83 -6.87 10.43 -9.24
N GLU A 84 -6.73 9.49 -10.17
CA GLU A 84 -6.98 9.72 -11.60
C GLU A 84 -8.47 9.87 -11.91
N HIS A 85 -9.31 9.01 -11.34
CA HIS A 85 -10.75 8.99 -11.64
C HIS A 85 -11.43 10.29 -11.20
N TRP A 86 -11.10 10.81 -10.02
CA TRP A 86 -11.67 12.05 -9.49
C TRP A 86 -10.77 13.27 -9.68
N GLN A 87 -9.68 13.13 -10.45
CA GLN A 87 -8.72 14.21 -10.71
C GLN A 87 -8.25 14.89 -9.41
N ILE A 88 -7.94 14.06 -8.39
CA ILE A 88 -7.48 14.56 -7.11
C ILE A 88 -6.00 14.92 -7.23
N ASP A 89 -5.69 16.19 -7.06
CA ASP A 89 -4.33 16.68 -6.97
C ASP A 89 -3.86 16.64 -5.51
N VAL A 90 -2.74 15.97 -5.26
CA VAL A 90 -2.09 15.86 -3.93
C VAL A 90 -0.70 16.51 -3.92
N CYS A 91 -0.29 17.15 -5.02
CA CYS A 91 0.98 17.86 -5.12
C CYS A 91 1.07 18.93 -4.03
N GLU A 92 2.22 18.99 -3.36
CA GLU A 92 2.51 19.92 -2.26
C GLU A 92 1.56 19.83 -1.04
N LYS A 93 0.66 18.84 -0.98
CA LYS A 93 -0.29 18.66 0.11
C LYS A 93 0.26 17.80 1.25
N VAL A 94 -0.28 18.05 2.45
CA VAL A 94 -0.12 17.16 3.60
C VAL A 94 -1.22 16.10 3.54
N CYS A 95 -0.81 14.83 3.46
CA CYS A 95 -1.71 13.71 3.31
C CYS A 95 -1.68 12.79 4.54
N LEU A 96 -2.80 12.13 4.83
CA LEU A 96 -2.91 11.09 5.85
C LEU A 96 -3.20 9.74 5.19
N ASP A 97 -2.35 8.75 5.44
CA ASP A 97 -2.55 7.35 5.03
C ASP A 97 -2.93 6.51 6.25
N VAL A 98 -4.17 6.02 6.30
CA VAL A 98 -4.72 5.25 7.42
C VAL A 98 -4.83 3.78 7.04
N GLY A 99 -4.05 2.94 7.73
CA GLY A 99 -3.87 1.53 7.39
C GLY A 99 -2.71 1.33 6.41
N THR A 100 -1.59 1.95 6.71
CA THR A 100 -0.42 2.03 5.81
C THR A 100 0.13 0.69 5.39
N SER A 101 0.14 -0.33 6.28
CA SER A 101 0.70 -1.66 6.00
C SER A 101 2.12 -1.58 5.41
N THR A 102 2.33 -2.11 4.19
CA THR A 102 3.61 -2.04 3.49
C THR A 102 3.91 -0.67 2.86
N GLY A 103 2.96 0.26 2.85
CA GLY A 103 3.14 1.62 2.36
C GLY A 103 2.69 1.86 0.92
N GLY A 104 1.81 1.03 0.36
CA GLY A 104 1.38 1.20 -1.03
C GLY A 104 0.70 2.54 -1.31
N PHE A 105 -0.18 3.01 -0.41
CA PHE A 105 -0.83 4.31 -0.53
C PHE A 105 0.16 5.45 -0.28
N THR A 106 0.98 5.32 0.77
CA THR A 106 2.06 6.28 1.07
C THR A 106 2.97 6.48 -0.15
N ASP A 107 3.45 5.40 -0.79
CA ASP A 107 4.31 5.47 -1.98
C ASP A 107 3.60 6.16 -3.17
N CYS A 108 2.32 5.86 -3.38
CA CYS A 108 1.51 6.52 -4.41
C CYS A 108 1.41 8.03 -4.18
N LEU A 109 1.17 8.47 -2.94
CA LEU A 109 1.11 9.88 -2.58
C LEU A 109 2.46 10.59 -2.79
N LEU A 110 3.56 9.97 -2.37
CA LEU A 110 4.90 10.53 -2.54
C LEU A 110 5.34 10.63 -3.99
N GLN A 111 5.00 9.64 -4.83
CA GLN A 111 5.27 9.67 -6.28
C GLN A 111 4.42 10.73 -7.00
N ARG A 112 3.32 11.19 -6.38
CA ARG A 112 2.49 12.31 -6.83
C ARG A 112 2.82 13.62 -6.11
N GLU A 113 4.06 13.71 -5.59
CA GLU A 113 4.65 14.94 -5.05
C GLU A 113 3.93 15.49 -3.82
N ALA A 114 3.26 14.64 -3.01
CA ALA A 114 2.79 15.06 -1.70
C ALA A 114 3.96 15.60 -0.87
N SER A 115 3.77 16.77 -0.24
CA SER A 115 4.83 17.40 0.55
C SER A 115 5.11 16.61 1.82
N LYS A 116 4.08 15.95 2.35
CA LYS A 116 4.19 15.12 3.56
C LYS A 116 3.12 14.05 3.59
N VAL A 117 3.48 12.88 4.08
CA VAL A 117 2.52 11.79 4.36
C VAL A 117 2.63 11.39 5.83
N ILE A 118 1.54 11.54 6.58
CA ILE A 118 1.41 10.99 7.92
C ILE A 118 0.81 9.59 7.75
N ALA A 119 1.59 8.57 8.05
CA ALA A 119 1.23 7.17 7.83
C ALA A 119 0.89 6.50 9.17
N VAL A 120 -0.34 6.01 9.31
CA VAL A 120 -0.88 5.46 10.58
C VAL A 120 -1.18 3.98 10.41
N ASP A 121 -0.63 3.14 11.30
CA ASP A 121 -0.92 1.70 11.32
C ASP A 121 -0.91 1.14 12.76
N THR A 122 -1.74 0.12 12.99
CA THR A 122 -1.71 -0.66 14.25
C THR A 122 -0.52 -1.60 14.33
N GLY A 123 0.02 -2.00 13.18
CA GLY A 123 1.19 -2.85 13.05
C GLY A 123 2.50 -2.13 13.39
N HIS A 124 3.59 -2.87 13.30
CA HIS A 124 4.94 -2.36 13.52
C HIS A 124 5.92 -3.05 12.57
N GLY A 125 6.83 -2.26 11.97
CA GLY A 125 7.88 -2.78 11.10
C GLY A 125 7.41 -3.30 9.75
N GLN A 126 6.19 -2.99 9.32
CA GLN A 126 5.60 -3.49 8.07
C GLN A 126 5.94 -2.62 6.85
N ILE A 127 6.07 -1.31 7.05
CA ILE A 127 6.31 -0.35 5.97
C ILE A 127 7.66 -0.62 5.29
N ASP A 128 7.69 -0.46 3.97
CA ASP A 128 8.93 -0.57 3.18
C ASP A 128 10.03 0.35 3.73
N PHE A 129 11.26 -0.17 3.78
CA PHE A 129 12.40 0.52 4.37
C PHE A 129 12.68 1.87 3.71
N ARG A 130 12.49 2.00 2.40
CA ARG A 130 12.70 3.26 1.67
C ARG A 130 11.73 4.33 2.13
N LEU A 131 10.46 3.96 2.33
CA LEU A 131 9.42 4.88 2.81
C LEU A 131 9.67 5.29 4.26
N ARG A 132 10.16 4.35 5.08
CA ARG A 132 10.53 4.64 6.48
C ARG A 132 11.65 5.67 6.59
N GLN A 133 12.55 5.74 5.60
CA GLN A 133 13.67 6.68 5.56
C GLN A 133 13.36 7.98 4.81
N ASP A 134 12.24 8.08 4.10
CA ASP A 134 11.86 9.29 3.39
C ASP A 134 11.49 10.39 4.40
N SER A 135 12.16 11.51 4.34
CA SER A 135 11.96 12.65 5.25
C SER A 135 10.56 13.25 5.19
N ARG A 136 9.81 13.00 4.12
CA ARG A 136 8.40 13.40 3.95
C ARG A 136 7.43 12.47 4.67
N VAL A 137 7.88 11.29 5.13
CA VAL A 137 7.02 10.31 5.81
C VAL A 137 7.15 10.45 7.32
N ARG A 138 6.03 10.75 7.97
CA ARG A 138 5.90 10.65 9.41
C ARG A 138 5.10 9.41 9.77
N LEU A 139 5.76 8.42 10.35
CA LEU A 139 5.17 7.13 10.65
C LEU A 139 4.66 7.05 12.10
N LEU A 140 3.39 6.70 12.27
CA LEU A 140 2.71 6.45 13.54
C LEU A 140 2.32 4.97 13.63
N GLU A 141 3.26 4.13 14.00
CA GLU A 141 3.04 2.68 14.23
C GLU A 141 2.42 2.41 15.60
N LYS A 142 1.87 1.19 15.78
CA LYS A 142 1.16 0.78 17.01
C LYS A 142 0.05 1.75 17.39
N THR A 143 -0.52 2.43 16.40
CA THR A 143 -1.52 3.47 16.59
C THR A 143 -2.86 3.00 16.04
N ASN A 144 -3.85 2.84 16.92
CA ASN A 144 -5.20 2.47 16.51
C ASN A 144 -5.96 3.74 16.07
N ALA A 145 -6.20 3.85 14.76
CA ALA A 145 -6.85 5.00 14.15
C ALA A 145 -8.27 5.28 14.67
N ARG A 146 -8.93 4.29 15.29
CA ARG A 146 -10.22 4.48 15.96
C ARG A 146 -10.15 5.45 17.14
N TYR A 147 -8.95 5.63 17.70
CA TYR A 147 -8.71 6.52 18.85
C TYR A 147 -7.70 7.62 18.53
N LEU A 148 -7.54 7.91 17.23
CA LEU A 148 -6.63 8.95 16.77
C LEU A 148 -7.05 10.30 17.33
N THR A 149 -6.07 11.13 17.69
CA THR A 149 -6.29 12.46 18.23
C THR A 149 -5.52 13.52 17.44
N PRO A 150 -5.98 14.80 17.44
CA PRO A 150 -5.26 15.89 16.78
C PRO A 150 -3.82 16.04 17.30
N GLN A 151 -3.57 15.79 18.57
CA GLN A 151 -2.24 15.87 19.18
C GLN A 151 -1.28 14.82 18.63
N GLN A 152 -1.77 13.63 18.30
CA GLN A 152 -0.96 12.57 17.68
C GLN A 152 -0.59 12.95 16.24
N LEU A 153 -1.49 13.59 15.49
CA LEU A 153 -1.21 14.09 14.15
C LEU A 153 -0.32 15.34 14.17
N GLY A 154 -0.52 16.23 15.12
CA GLY A 154 0.26 17.47 15.30
C GLY A 154 -0.03 18.56 14.27
N GLU A 155 -0.78 18.28 13.23
CA GLU A 155 -1.17 19.21 12.16
C GLU A 155 -2.45 18.72 11.46
N THR A 156 -3.14 19.62 10.77
CA THR A 156 -4.26 19.28 9.88
C THR A 156 -3.74 18.80 8.53
N VAL A 157 -4.55 18.01 7.82
CA VAL A 157 -4.19 17.45 6.52
C VAL A 157 -5.14 17.98 5.43
N ASP A 158 -4.70 17.88 4.18
CA ASP A 158 -5.47 18.30 3.02
C ASP A 158 -6.25 17.14 2.40
N PHE A 159 -5.70 15.93 2.51
CA PHE A 159 -6.23 14.72 1.91
C PHE A 159 -6.07 13.51 2.83
N ILE A 160 -7.10 12.66 2.88
CA ILE A 160 -7.06 11.38 3.61
C ILE A 160 -7.21 10.24 2.61
N ALA A 161 -6.33 9.25 2.69
CA ALA A 161 -6.49 7.94 2.07
C ALA A 161 -6.62 6.87 3.17
N MET A 162 -7.61 5.96 3.05
CA MET A 162 -7.89 4.96 4.08
C MET A 162 -8.01 3.57 3.45
N ASP A 163 -7.17 2.63 3.90
CA ASP A 163 -7.21 1.21 3.53
C ASP A 163 -7.15 0.32 4.79
N LEU A 164 -8.30 0.07 5.39
CA LEU A 164 -8.41 -0.69 6.63
C LEU A 164 -8.70 -2.17 6.40
N SER A 165 -8.19 -3.03 7.28
CA SER A 165 -8.52 -4.45 7.33
C SER A 165 -8.96 -4.87 8.72
N PHE A 166 -9.88 -5.84 8.79
CA PHE A 166 -10.39 -6.44 10.01
C PHE A 166 -11.23 -5.52 10.93
N ILE A 167 -11.60 -4.35 10.44
CA ILE A 167 -12.47 -3.39 11.12
C ILE A 167 -13.33 -2.67 10.08
N SER A 168 -14.56 -2.31 10.46
CA SER A 168 -15.42 -1.45 9.64
C SER A 168 -14.86 -0.03 9.59
N ALA A 169 -14.78 0.56 8.40
CA ALA A 169 -14.36 1.95 8.22
C ALA A 169 -15.27 2.92 9.00
N THR A 170 -16.56 2.59 9.14
CA THR A 170 -17.53 3.43 9.87
C THR A 170 -17.17 3.66 11.34
N LEU A 171 -16.41 2.74 11.97
CA LEU A 171 -15.96 2.87 13.35
C LEU A 171 -14.72 3.76 13.49
N VAL A 172 -14.00 4.00 12.41
CA VAL A 172 -12.72 4.73 12.39
C VAL A 172 -12.90 6.14 11.84
N LEU A 173 -13.78 6.32 10.88
CA LEU A 173 -14.04 7.60 10.20
C LEU A 173 -14.24 8.78 11.18
N PRO A 174 -15.06 8.69 12.25
CA PRO A 174 -15.28 9.84 13.12
C PRO A 174 -14.01 10.37 13.77
N ALA A 175 -13.18 9.46 14.33
CA ALA A 175 -11.93 9.85 14.99
C ALA A 175 -10.90 10.40 14.00
N VAL A 176 -10.78 9.78 12.82
CA VAL A 176 -9.84 10.22 11.77
C VAL A 176 -10.23 11.60 11.25
N ILE A 177 -11.48 11.81 10.87
CA ILE A 177 -11.97 13.08 10.31
C ILE A 177 -11.85 14.22 11.33
N SER A 178 -12.29 14.00 12.57
CA SER A 178 -12.21 15.01 13.62
C SER A 178 -10.77 15.36 14.03
N SER A 179 -9.83 14.45 13.85
CA SER A 179 -8.41 14.66 14.17
C SER A 179 -7.63 15.30 13.05
N ALA A 180 -7.96 14.94 11.80
CA ALA A 180 -7.18 15.29 10.62
C ALA A 180 -7.64 16.61 9.97
N PHE A 181 -8.96 16.87 9.95
CA PHE A 181 -9.50 18.06 9.31
C PHE A 181 -9.83 19.17 10.34
N PRO A 182 -9.73 20.43 9.93
CA PRO A 182 -10.16 21.57 10.76
C PRO A 182 -11.62 21.41 11.22
N GLN A 183 -11.96 22.10 12.32
CA GLN A 183 -13.33 22.03 12.85
C GLN A 183 -14.27 23.06 12.21
N SER A 184 -13.74 24.13 11.63
CA SER A 184 -14.57 25.14 10.96
C SER A 184 -14.92 24.73 9.52
N ASP A 185 -16.17 24.93 9.11
CA ASP A 185 -16.67 24.56 7.77
C ASP A 185 -15.90 25.31 6.67
N SER A 186 -15.54 26.57 6.88
CA SER A 186 -14.76 27.34 5.90
C SER A 186 -13.36 26.78 5.65
N GLU A 187 -12.72 26.20 6.67
CA GLU A 187 -11.39 25.57 6.55
C GLU A 187 -11.44 24.12 6.06
N ARG A 188 -12.61 23.47 6.15
CA ARG A 188 -12.85 22.14 5.59
C ARG A 188 -13.07 22.17 4.09
N ASN A 189 -13.55 23.28 3.55
CA ASN A 189 -13.93 23.40 2.15
C ASN A 189 -12.79 22.95 1.22
N GLY A 190 -13.12 22.03 0.31
CA GLY A 190 -12.20 21.46 -0.65
C GLY A 190 -11.33 20.31 -0.13
N ARG A 191 -11.41 19.96 1.17
CA ARG A 191 -10.72 18.80 1.72
C ARG A 191 -11.41 17.52 1.26
N GLN A 192 -10.59 16.48 1.04
CA GLN A 192 -11.03 15.27 0.34
C GLN A 192 -10.58 14.02 1.07
N ILE A 193 -11.36 12.94 0.90
CA ILE A 193 -11.05 11.61 1.42
C ILE A 193 -11.30 10.55 0.35
N VAL A 194 -10.45 9.53 0.33
CA VAL A 194 -10.69 8.27 -0.38
C VAL A 194 -10.65 7.13 0.63
N VAL A 195 -11.72 6.34 0.66
CA VAL A 195 -11.85 5.16 1.52
C VAL A 195 -11.94 3.92 0.65
N LEU A 196 -11.05 2.96 0.85
CA LEU A 196 -11.17 1.63 0.26
C LEU A 196 -12.20 0.82 1.06
N VAL A 197 -13.38 0.65 0.48
CA VAL A 197 -14.46 -0.15 1.06
C VAL A 197 -14.24 -1.61 0.73
N LYS A 198 -14.12 -2.43 1.77
CA LYS A 198 -13.96 -3.88 1.68
C LYS A 198 -15.23 -4.55 2.20
N PRO A 199 -16.10 -5.07 1.32
CA PRO A 199 -17.40 -5.61 1.73
C PRO A 199 -17.31 -6.66 2.84
N GLN A 200 -16.25 -7.46 2.87
CA GLN A 200 -16.06 -8.49 3.91
C GLN A 200 -15.90 -7.93 5.34
N PHE A 201 -15.56 -6.65 5.50
CA PHE A 201 -15.46 -6.00 6.81
C PHE A 201 -16.63 -5.06 7.11
N GLU A 202 -17.51 -4.82 6.13
CA GLU A 202 -18.66 -3.92 6.25
C GLU A 202 -20.01 -4.65 6.28
N ALA A 203 -20.12 -5.74 5.53
CA ALA A 203 -21.33 -6.57 5.52
C ALA A 203 -21.46 -7.37 6.82
N GLY A 204 -22.67 -7.78 7.17
CA GLY A 204 -22.93 -8.72 8.25
C GLY A 204 -22.25 -10.08 8.02
N ARG A 205 -21.96 -10.80 9.09
CA ARG A 205 -21.29 -12.12 9.01
C ARG A 205 -22.04 -13.12 8.14
N GLU A 206 -23.37 -13.00 8.06
CA GLU A 206 -24.28 -13.81 7.25
C GLU A 206 -24.01 -13.67 5.73
N HIS A 207 -23.42 -12.58 5.30
CA HIS A 207 -23.06 -12.32 3.89
C HIS A 207 -21.62 -12.72 3.54
N VAL A 208 -20.83 -13.09 4.53
CA VAL A 208 -19.42 -13.49 4.33
C VAL A 208 -19.37 -15.01 4.17
N GLY A 209 -19.14 -15.45 2.93
CA GLY A 209 -19.09 -16.86 2.59
C GLY A 209 -17.73 -17.52 2.90
N LYS A 210 -17.59 -18.78 2.45
CA LYS A 210 -16.35 -19.54 2.61
C LYS A 210 -15.15 -18.79 2.00
N GLY A 211 -14.07 -18.70 2.75
CA GLY A 211 -12.85 -17.98 2.36
C GLY A 211 -12.94 -16.46 2.56
N GLY A 212 -13.94 -15.96 3.34
CA GLY A 212 -14.04 -14.52 3.60
C GLY A 212 -14.58 -13.71 2.42
N ILE A 213 -15.27 -14.35 1.46
CA ILE A 213 -15.69 -13.69 0.21
C ILE A 213 -17.17 -13.31 0.26
N VAL A 214 -17.47 -12.04 -0.01
CA VAL A 214 -18.83 -11.51 -0.22
C VAL A 214 -19.17 -11.56 -1.71
N ARG A 215 -20.04 -12.52 -2.11
CA ARG A 215 -20.38 -12.78 -3.52
C ARG A 215 -21.63 -12.05 -3.99
N HIS A 216 -22.57 -11.80 -3.09
CA HIS A 216 -23.85 -11.19 -3.41
C HIS A 216 -23.67 -9.69 -3.67
N GLU A 217 -24.06 -9.27 -4.86
CA GLU A 217 -23.91 -7.87 -5.31
C GLU A 217 -24.68 -6.88 -4.41
N GLU A 218 -25.88 -7.29 -3.94
CA GLU A 218 -26.66 -6.47 -3.00
C GLU A 218 -25.93 -6.25 -1.68
N ALA A 219 -25.25 -7.27 -1.14
CA ALA A 219 -24.48 -7.14 0.07
C ALA A 219 -23.23 -6.24 -0.14
N GLN A 220 -22.63 -6.29 -1.33
CA GLN A 220 -21.53 -5.39 -1.69
C GLN A 220 -22.02 -3.94 -1.78
N LYS A 221 -23.15 -3.69 -2.45
CA LYS A 221 -23.79 -2.37 -2.54
C LYS A 221 -24.19 -1.83 -1.17
N ALA A 222 -24.79 -2.67 -0.33
CA ALA A 222 -25.17 -2.29 1.03
C ALA A 222 -23.94 -1.92 1.88
N ALA A 223 -22.82 -2.63 1.73
CA ALA A 223 -21.56 -2.31 2.39
C ALA A 223 -21.02 -0.93 1.97
N VAL A 224 -21.09 -0.60 0.68
CA VAL A 224 -20.69 0.71 0.16
C VAL A 224 -21.60 1.81 0.70
N GLU A 225 -22.92 1.63 0.64
CA GLU A 225 -23.89 2.62 1.13
C GLU A 225 -23.76 2.88 2.64
N LYS A 226 -23.44 1.85 3.42
CA LYS A 226 -23.17 1.99 4.86
C LYS A 226 -21.99 2.94 5.12
N VAL A 227 -20.89 2.78 4.38
CA VAL A 227 -19.70 3.65 4.53
C VAL A 227 -19.98 5.04 3.97
N ARG A 228 -20.71 5.14 2.86
CA ARG A 228 -21.17 6.42 2.29
C ARG A 228 -22.00 7.22 3.30
N ALA A 229 -23.00 6.58 3.90
CA ALA A 229 -23.83 7.22 4.93
C ALA A 229 -22.99 7.71 6.12
N ALA A 230 -21.94 6.98 6.50
CA ALA A 230 -21.03 7.41 7.54
C ALA A 230 -20.21 8.65 7.14
N LEU A 231 -19.79 8.78 5.87
CA LEU A 231 -19.12 10.00 5.36
C LEU A 231 -20.10 11.20 5.36
N VAL A 232 -21.29 11.02 4.83
CA VAL A 232 -22.34 12.07 4.84
C VAL A 232 -22.66 12.54 6.27
N ALA A 233 -22.72 11.61 7.22
CA ALA A 233 -22.91 11.95 8.64
C ALA A 233 -21.75 12.74 9.25
N GLN A 234 -20.55 12.74 8.63
CA GLN A 234 -19.40 13.57 9.01
C GLN A 234 -19.37 14.93 8.26
N GLY A 235 -20.38 15.23 7.45
CA GLY A 235 -20.55 16.51 6.77
C GLY A 235 -19.98 16.57 5.36
N PHE A 236 -19.66 15.44 4.73
CA PHE A 236 -19.24 15.44 3.32
C PHE A 236 -20.45 15.68 2.41
N ASP A 237 -20.41 16.75 1.64
CA ASP A 237 -21.51 17.17 0.76
C ASP A 237 -21.51 16.42 -0.56
N HIS A 238 -20.34 16.03 -1.06
CA HIS A 238 -20.19 15.29 -2.30
C HIS A 238 -19.53 13.94 -2.07
N THR A 239 -20.19 12.87 -2.51
CA THR A 239 -19.65 11.51 -2.47
C THR A 239 -19.86 10.80 -3.80
N ASP A 240 -18.86 10.01 -4.21
CA ASP A 240 -18.91 9.18 -5.42
C ASP A 240 -18.19 7.85 -5.19
N VAL A 241 -18.49 6.84 -6.01
CA VAL A 241 -17.91 5.50 -5.87
C VAL A 241 -17.48 4.93 -7.21
N THR A 242 -16.34 4.25 -7.21
CA THR A 242 -15.86 3.43 -8.34
C THR A 242 -15.32 2.10 -7.85
N GLU A 243 -15.28 1.10 -8.72
CA GLU A 243 -14.68 -0.19 -8.38
C GLU A 243 -13.15 -0.09 -8.33
N SER A 244 -12.54 -0.80 -7.39
CA SER A 244 -11.07 -0.97 -7.33
C SER A 244 -10.56 -1.64 -8.61
N PRO A 245 -9.42 -1.20 -9.18
CA PRO A 245 -8.85 -1.78 -10.40
C PRO A 245 -8.34 -3.20 -10.21
N ILE A 246 -8.21 -3.65 -8.98
CA ILE A 246 -7.73 -4.99 -8.62
C ILE A 246 -8.56 -5.58 -7.48
N LEU A 247 -8.69 -6.88 -7.48
CA LEU A 247 -9.32 -7.62 -6.38
C LEU A 247 -8.46 -7.58 -5.11
N GLY A 248 -9.12 -7.67 -3.96
CA GLY A 248 -8.49 -7.89 -2.68
C GLY A 248 -7.67 -9.18 -2.61
N ALA A 249 -6.91 -9.35 -1.54
CA ALA A 249 -5.97 -10.47 -1.38
C ALA A 249 -6.65 -11.86 -1.51
N GLU A 250 -7.90 -11.98 -1.06
CA GLU A 250 -8.68 -13.22 -1.08
C GLU A 250 -9.65 -13.31 -2.28
N GLY A 251 -9.58 -12.33 -3.20
CA GLY A 251 -10.42 -12.29 -4.39
C GLY A 251 -11.73 -11.53 -4.21
N ASN A 252 -11.93 -10.80 -3.12
CA ASN A 252 -13.06 -9.90 -2.93
C ASN A 252 -13.03 -8.73 -3.92
N ARG A 253 -14.19 -8.37 -4.45
CA ARG A 253 -14.37 -7.05 -5.08
C ARG A 253 -14.28 -5.99 -3.99
N GLU A 254 -13.56 -4.93 -4.26
CA GLU A 254 -13.39 -3.79 -3.37
C GLU A 254 -13.78 -2.51 -4.10
N PHE A 255 -14.16 -1.49 -3.37
CA PHE A 255 -14.67 -0.25 -3.94
C PHE A 255 -13.91 0.95 -3.36
N LEU A 256 -13.67 1.94 -4.21
CA LEU A 256 -13.12 3.21 -3.82
C LEU A 256 -14.28 4.18 -3.62
N LEU A 257 -14.40 4.72 -2.44
CA LEU A 257 -15.42 5.71 -2.08
C LEU A 257 -14.74 7.05 -1.84
N TYR A 258 -15.18 8.05 -2.58
CA TYR A 258 -14.71 9.43 -2.50
C TYR A 258 -15.64 10.27 -1.66
N GLY A 259 -15.07 11.22 -0.93
CA GLY A 259 -15.81 12.28 -0.24
C GLY A 259 -15.09 13.62 -0.35
N LYS A 260 -15.86 14.69 -0.50
CA LYS A 260 -15.38 16.08 -0.51
C LYS A 260 -16.33 16.95 0.30
N PHE A 261 -15.74 17.86 1.13
CA PHE A 261 -16.44 18.96 1.76
C PHE A 261 -16.69 20.11 0.78
#